data_d23e10ccb46cb738de5dc5c9d51ffe98
#
_entry.id   d23e10ccb46cb738de5dc5c9d51ffe98
#
_cell.length_a   1.000
_cell.length_b   1.000
_cell.length_c   1.000
_cell.angle_alpha   90.00
_cell.angle_beta   90.00
_cell.angle_gamma   90.00
#
_symmetry.space_group_name_H-M   'P 1'
#
loop_
_entity.id
_entity.type
_entity.pdbx_description
1 polymer ?
#
loop_
_entity_poly.entity_id
_entity_poly.type
_entity_poly.pdbx_seq_one_letter_code
_entity_poly.pdbx_strand_id
1 'polypeptide(L)'
;MQARLTQGLSSRLATSLSVTALALASAALMLSAAPVMAQSKPAVKPAASAPAAAPAAAPAAAKLVPAGSDISFTFKQMGVPVDGHFKRFDAQLAFDPKKPEAGKVSLAIDLSAATLGDPQFDAELVKPEWFNSKKVPQATFQSTSIKALGGGKFEAAGKLSIKGQVRDVVVPVTLTQAAGTTTAAGVVAIKRLDYNIGDGEWKDTSMVANDVQVKFKLAFTGVAPL
;
A
#
# COMPACT_ATOMS: atom_id res chain seq x y z
N MET A 1 44.78 -2.25 -47.99
CA MET A 1 44.32 -3.61 -48.19
C MET A 1 42.99 -3.72 -47.50
N GLN A 2 41.93 -3.43 -48.15
CA GLN A 2 40.95 -4.13 -48.98
C GLN A 2 40.73 -5.58 -48.54
N ALA A 3 39.50 -5.89 -48.09
CA ALA A 3 38.47 -6.71 -48.69
C ALA A 3 37.40 -7.05 -47.68
N ARG A 4 36.17 -6.57 -47.90
CA ARG A 4 34.97 -7.19 -48.51
C ARG A 4 34.26 -8.20 -47.61
N LEU A 5 33.04 -7.87 -47.18
CA LEU A 5 31.69 -8.12 -47.73
C LEU A 5 31.29 -9.59 -47.82
N THR A 6 30.17 -9.94 -47.19
CA THR A 6 28.98 -10.66 -47.70
C THR A 6 27.99 -10.73 -46.54
N GLN A 7 26.87 -10.11 -46.57
CA GLN A 7 25.53 -10.36 -47.16
C GLN A 7 25.00 -11.78 -46.93
N GLY A 8 23.89 -11.88 -46.27
CA GLY A 8 23.08 -13.07 -46.12
C GLY A 8 21.65 -12.70 -45.68
N LEU A 9 20.85 -12.32 -46.70
CA LEU A 9 19.42 -12.08 -46.66
C LEU A 9 18.68 -13.42 -46.81
N SER A 10 17.61 -13.66 -46.02
CA SER A 10 16.45 -14.51 -46.35
C SER A 10 15.48 -14.47 -45.18
N SER A 11 14.40 -13.70 -45.16
CA SER A 11 13.16 -13.83 -45.91
C SER A 11 12.47 -15.19 -45.83
N ARG A 12 11.32 -15.24 -45.14
CA ARG A 12 10.05 -15.92 -45.44
C ARG A 12 9.09 -15.69 -44.29
N LEU A 13 8.10 -14.93 -44.45
CA LEU A 13 6.69 -14.97 -44.78
C LEU A 13 6.02 -16.35 -44.77
N ALA A 14 4.93 -16.46 -43.97
CA ALA A 14 3.70 -17.23 -44.19
C ALA A 14 2.78 -16.96 -43.00
N THR A 15 1.81 -16.10 -43.05
CA THR A 15 0.47 -16.16 -43.63
C THR A 15 -0.25 -17.50 -43.46
N SER A 16 -1.28 -17.55 -42.60
CA SER A 16 -2.54 -18.20 -42.96
C SER A 16 -3.68 -17.76 -42.06
N LEU A 17 -4.65 -17.17 -42.71
CA LEU A 17 -6.05 -16.99 -42.33
C LEU A 17 -6.79 -18.33 -42.30
N SER A 18 -7.87 -18.40 -41.50
CA SER A 18 -9.15 -19.10 -41.77
C SER A 18 -10.05 -18.80 -40.58
N VAL A 19 -11.03 -17.99 -40.59
CA VAL A 19 -12.30 -17.81 -41.28
C VAL A 19 -13.28 -19.00 -41.14
N THR A 20 -14.45 -18.64 -40.63
CA THR A 20 -15.83 -19.16 -40.75
C THR A 20 -16.22 -20.46 -40.06
N ALA A 21 -17.30 -20.44 -39.25
CA ALA A 21 -18.63 -20.75 -39.77
C ALA A 21 -19.75 -20.40 -38.78
N LEU A 22 -20.68 -19.67 -39.27
CA LEU A 22 -22.05 -19.34 -38.92
C LEU A 22 -22.95 -20.56 -39.08
N ALA A 23 -23.79 -20.89 -38.13
CA ALA A 23 -24.99 -21.74 -38.33
C ALA A 23 -26.14 -21.24 -37.49
N LEU A 24 -27.07 -20.60 -38.17
CA LEU A 24 -28.47 -20.41 -37.78
C LEU A 24 -29.24 -21.72 -37.97
N ALA A 25 -30.08 -22.06 -37.02
CA ALA A 25 -31.25 -22.92 -37.28
C ALA A 25 -32.39 -22.55 -36.36
N SER A 26 -33.45 -22.24 -37.01
CA SER A 26 -34.74 -21.70 -36.57
C SER A 26 -35.68 -22.72 -36.00
N ALA A 27 -36.67 -22.22 -35.20
CA ALA A 27 -38.07 -22.55 -35.13
C ALA A 27 -38.53 -23.93 -34.60
N ALA A 28 -39.34 -23.89 -33.56
CA ALA A 28 -40.72 -24.40 -33.63
C ALA A 28 -41.51 -24.01 -32.38
N LEU A 29 -42.55 -23.27 -32.66
CA LEU A 29 -43.69 -22.91 -31.81
C LEU A 29 -44.51 -24.17 -31.56
N MET A 30 -44.77 -24.55 -30.29
CA MET A 30 -45.88 -25.41 -29.91
C MET A 30 -46.57 -24.82 -28.67
N LEU A 31 -47.74 -24.31 -28.96
CA LEU A 31 -48.76 -23.85 -28.05
C LEU A 31 -49.48 -25.07 -27.48
N SER A 32 -49.41 -25.30 -26.17
CA SER A 32 -50.25 -26.27 -25.48
C SER A 32 -50.83 -25.60 -24.24
N ALA A 33 -52.08 -25.31 -24.31
CA ALA A 33 -52.89 -24.87 -23.18
C ALA A 33 -53.29 -26.12 -22.36
N ALA A 34 -53.14 -26.08 -21.06
CA ALA A 34 -53.75 -26.98 -20.11
C ALA A 34 -53.96 -26.30 -18.74
N PRO A 35 -54.91 -26.72 -17.92
CA PRO A 35 -55.76 -25.84 -17.14
C PRO A 35 -55.20 -25.44 -15.78
N VAL A 36 -55.64 -24.28 -15.35
CA VAL A 36 -55.47 -23.69 -14.01
C VAL A 36 -56.09 -24.65 -12.96
N MET A 37 -55.24 -25.25 -12.14
CA MET A 37 -55.62 -25.75 -10.81
C MET A 37 -55.19 -24.73 -9.78
N ALA A 38 -56.17 -24.15 -9.11
CA ALA A 38 -55.97 -23.27 -7.96
C ALA A 38 -55.35 -24.06 -6.81
N GLN A 39 -54.09 -23.85 -6.53
CA GLN A 39 -53.44 -24.30 -5.29
C GLN A 39 -53.40 -23.14 -4.30
N SER A 40 -54.15 -23.33 -3.22
CA SER A 40 -54.18 -22.48 -2.05
C SER A 40 -52.76 -22.29 -1.47
N LYS A 41 -52.34 -21.04 -1.45
CA LYS A 41 -51.10 -20.56 -0.86
C LYS A 41 -51.16 -20.75 0.66
N PRO A 42 -50.20 -21.50 1.28
CA PRO A 42 -50.07 -21.46 2.74
C PRO A 42 -49.57 -20.05 3.12
N ALA A 43 -50.24 -19.45 4.06
CA ALA A 43 -49.85 -18.18 4.65
C ALA A 43 -48.50 -18.36 5.37
N VAL A 44 -47.44 -17.85 4.77
CA VAL A 44 -46.14 -17.74 5.45
C VAL A 44 -46.27 -16.57 6.44
N LYS A 45 -46.29 -16.93 7.72
CA LYS A 45 -46.15 -16.02 8.85
C LYS A 45 -44.91 -15.13 8.66
N PRO A 46 -44.94 -13.83 8.75
CA PRO A 46 -43.75 -12.98 8.65
C PRO A 46 -42.79 -13.38 9.79
N ALA A 47 -41.63 -13.94 9.42
CA ALA A 47 -40.52 -14.07 10.36
C ALA A 47 -40.12 -12.66 10.78
N ALA A 48 -40.18 -12.40 12.09
CA ALA A 48 -39.70 -11.17 12.68
C ALA A 48 -38.26 -10.91 12.22
N SER A 49 -38.06 -9.85 11.47
CA SER A 49 -36.72 -9.37 11.12
C SER A 49 -35.98 -9.09 12.41
N ALA A 50 -34.91 -9.85 12.65
CA ALA A 50 -33.97 -9.53 13.71
C ALA A 50 -33.47 -8.08 13.50
N PRO A 51 -33.31 -7.28 14.56
CA PRO A 51 -32.79 -5.92 14.42
C PRO A 51 -31.43 -6.02 13.76
N ALA A 52 -31.29 -5.37 12.59
CA ALA A 52 -29.98 -5.18 11.98
C ALA A 52 -29.11 -4.46 13.02
N ALA A 53 -28.03 -5.12 13.42
CA ALA A 53 -27.04 -4.50 14.30
C ALA A 53 -26.65 -3.16 13.68
N ALA A 54 -26.86 -2.08 14.44
CA ALA A 54 -26.44 -0.75 14.02
C ALA A 54 -24.96 -0.78 13.64
N PRO A 55 -24.54 -0.13 12.55
CA PRO A 55 -23.14 -0.05 12.19
C PRO A 55 -22.37 0.49 13.40
N ALA A 56 -21.38 -0.25 13.90
CA ALA A 56 -20.51 0.24 14.94
C ALA A 56 -19.95 1.60 14.48
N ALA A 57 -20.16 2.63 15.27
CA ALA A 57 -19.65 3.96 14.97
C ALA A 57 -18.14 3.86 14.70
N ALA A 58 -17.69 4.36 13.54
CA ALA A 58 -16.28 4.40 13.21
C ALA A 58 -15.51 5.17 14.29
N PRO A 59 -14.30 4.74 14.70
CA PRO A 59 -13.50 5.46 15.67
C PRO A 59 -13.30 6.92 15.26
N ALA A 60 -13.31 7.83 16.23
CA ALA A 60 -13.04 9.24 15.96
C ALA A 60 -11.65 9.41 15.34
N ALA A 61 -11.54 10.27 14.34
CA ALA A 61 -10.25 10.56 13.71
C ALA A 61 -9.36 11.36 14.69
N ALA A 62 -8.18 10.82 14.97
CA ALA A 62 -7.18 11.50 15.78
C ALA A 62 -6.41 12.51 14.92
N LYS A 63 -5.91 13.58 15.55
CA LYS A 63 -5.17 14.64 14.87
C LYS A 63 -3.67 14.47 15.09
N LEU A 64 -2.91 14.45 14.00
CA LEU A 64 -1.45 14.45 14.04
C LEU A 64 -0.93 15.75 14.66
N VAL A 65 0.09 15.62 15.51
CA VAL A 65 0.85 16.72 16.12
C VAL A 65 2.24 16.76 15.47
N PRO A 66 2.48 17.60 14.46
CA PRO A 66 3.73 17.58 13.71
C PRO A 66 4.97 17.85 14.57
N ALA A 67 4.88 18.78 15.53
CA ALA A 67 6.01 19.15 16.40
C ALA A 67 6.50 17.99 17.31
N GLY A 68 5.65 16.97 17.52
CA GLY A 68 5.99 15.77 18.31
C GLY A 68 6.28 14.54 17.44
N SER A 69 6.33 14.71 16.13
CA SER A 69 6.40 13.61 15.16
C SER A 69 7.67 13.67 14.33
N ASP A 70 8.26 12.51 14.05
CA ASP A 70 9.45 12.33 13.23
C ASP A 70 9.37 11.04 12.44
N ILE A 71 9.89 11.05 11.21
CA ILE A 71 10.12 9.87 10.40
C ILE A 71 11.52 9.94 9.85
N SER A 72 12.33 8.95 10.22
CA SER A 72 13.72 8.82 9.79
C SER A 72 13.99 7.47 9.13
N PHE A 73 15.05 7.38 8.36
CA PHE A 73 15.50 6.14 7.78
C PHE A 73 17.02 6.01 7.90
N THR A 74 17.48 4.77 8.05
CA THR A 74 18.91 4.45 8.11
C THR A 74 19.21 3.37 7.09
N PHE A 75 20.22 3.57 6.28
CA PHE A 75 20.77 2.57 5.38
C PHE A 75 22.30 2.51 5.51
N LYS A 76 22.95 1.52 4.88
CA LYS A 76 24.42 1.46 4.86
C LYS A 76 24.95 1.75 3.46
N GLN A 77 25.95 2.63 3.38
CA GLN A 77 26.71 2.89 2.16
C GLN A 77 28.14 2.46 2.42
N MET A 78 28.64 1.50 1.64
CA MET A 78 29.98 0.90 1.82
C MET A 78 30.22 0.43 3.27
N GLY A 79 29.16 -0.12 3.92
CA GLY A 79 29.19 -0.57 5.31
C GLY A 79 28.99 0.51 6.37
N VAL A 80 29.05 1.80 6.01
CA VAL A 80 28.87 2.94 6.92
C VAL A 80 27.39 3.29 7.03
N PRO A 81 26.82 3.42 8.24
CA PRO A 81 25.46 3.87 8.42
C PRO A 81 25.28 5.32 7.94
N VAL A 82 24.21 5.56 7.19
CA VAL A 82 23.76 6.90 6.74
C VAL A 82 22.34 7.07 7.21
N ASP A 83 22.08 8.17 7.91
CA ASP A 83 20.77 8.53 8.42
C ASP A 83 20.15 9.63 7.56
N GLY A 84 18.84 9.51 7.35
CA GLY A 84 18.05 10.51 6.66
C GLY A 84 16.71 10.72 7.34
N HIS A 85 16.03 11.81 6.98
CA HIS A 85 14.74 12.20 7.54
C HIS A 85 13.77 12.62 6.44
N PHE A 86 12.47 12.48 6.72
CA PHE A 86 11.41 13.06 5.89
C PHE A 86 10.85 14.30 6.60
N LYS A 87 11.07 15.47 6.02
CA LYS A 87 10.65 16.76 6.62
C LYS A 87 9.15 17.03 6.50
N ARG A 88 8.46 16.37 5.57
CA ARG A 88 7.03 16.57 5.33
C ARG A 88 6.30 15.23 5.21
N PHE A 89 5.31 15.05 6.03
CA PHE A 89 4.40 13.90 6.02
C PHE A 89 3.07 14.29 6.66
N ASP A 90 2.05 13.52 6.37
CA ASP A 90 0.73 13.59 7.02
C ASP A 90 0.29 12.19 7.42
N ALA A 91 -0.41 12.09 8.55
CA ALA A 91 -0.92 10.83 9.05
C ALA A 91 -2.34 11.01 9.59
N GLN A 92 -3.21 10.10 9.22
CA GLN A 92 -4.57 10.00 9.72
C GLN A 92 -4.71 8.70 10.51
N LEU A 93 -5.23 8.81 11.70
CA LEU A 93 -5.46 7.69 12.61
C LEU A 93 -6.91 7.73 13.09
N ALA A 94 -7.69 6.71 12.78
CA ALA A 94 -8.98 6.44 13.39
C ALA A 94 -8.82 5.16 14.20
N PHE A 95 -8.73 5.26 15.52
CA PHE A 95 -8.30 4.14 16.34
C PHE A 95 -8.94 4.17 17.74
N ASP A 96 -9.50 3.04 18.12
CA ASP A 96 -9.95 2.75 19.48
C ASP A 96 -9.14 1.56 20.00
N PRO A 97 -8.34 1.74 21.07
CA PRO A 97 -7.54 0.66 21.64
C PRO A 97 -8.33 -0.56 22.11
N LYS A 98 -9.63 -0.38 22.41
CA LYS A 98 -10.55 -1.45 22.82
C LYS A 98 -11.11 -2.25 21.64
N LYS A 99 -11.00 -1.70 20.42
CA LYS A 99 -11.48 -2.30 19.16
C LYS A 99 -10.44 -2.09 18.06
N PRO A 100 -9.21 -2.60 18.22
CA PRO A 100 -8.10 -2.33 17.31
C PRO A 100 -8.38 -2.80 15.87
N GLU A 101 -9.16 -3.85 15.69
CA GLU A 101 -9.54 -4.40 14.38
C GLU A 101 -10.37 -3.45 13.54
N ALA A 102 -11.11 -2.52 14.17
CA ALA A 102 -11.85 -1.46 13.46
C ALA A 102 -10.95 -0.26 13.12
N GLY A 103 -9.73 -0.23 13.63
CA GLY A 103 -8.77 0.86 13.45
C GLY A 103 -8.32 1.02 12.00
N LYS A 104 -8.05 2.27 11.61
CA LYS A 104 -7.50 2.63 10.29
C LYS A 104 -6.36 3.61 10.48
N VAL A 105 -5.28 3.35 9.76
CA VAL A 105 -4.11 4.24 9.66
C VAL A 105 -3.84 4.52 8.20
N SER A 106 -3.67 5.78 7.86
CA SER A 106 -3.07 6.17 6.59
C SER A 106 -1.93 7.16 6.85
N LEU A 107 -0.84 6.99 6.12
CA LEU A 107 0.34 7.83 6.17
C LEU A 107 0.72 8.22 4.75
N ALA A 108 1.00 9.49 4.53
CA ALA A 108 1.54 10.03 3.29
C ALA A 108 2.84 10.78 3.59
N ILE A 109 3.91 10.41 2.91
CA ILE A 109 5.24 11.00 3.07
C ILE A 109 5.63 11.68 1.76
N ASP A 110 5.97 12.96 1.82
CA ASP A 110 6.49 13.70 0.68
C ASP A 110 7.94 13.30 0.41
N LEU A 111 8.16 12.57 -0.67
CA LEU A 111 9.49 12.08 -1.06
C LEU A 111 10.42 13.20 -1.53
N SER A 112 9.88 14.37 -1.93
CA SER A 112 10.69 15.53 -2.29
C SER A 112 11.27 16.25 -1.06
N ALA A 113 10.79 15.91 0.13
CA ALA A 113 11.23 16.45 1.41
C ALA A 113 12.16 15.49 2.18
N ALA A 114 12.65 14.45 1.52
CA ALA A 114 13.69 13.57 2.06
C ALA A 114 15.02 14.35 2.14
N THR A 115 15.78 14.14 3.21
CA THR A 115 17.07 14.79 3.42
C THR A 115 18.07 13.84 4.07
N LEU A 116 19.32 13.93 3.66
CA LEU A 116 20.49 13.31 4.31
C LEU A 116 21.32 14.35 5.09
N GLY A 117 20.81 15.59 5.21
CA GLY A 117 21.50 16.69 5.88
C GLY A 117 22.44 17.50 5.00
N ASP A 118 22.62 17.09 3.74
CA ASP A 118 23.45 17.80 2.75
C ASP A 118 22.63 18.06 1.49
N PRO A 119 22.55 19.33 1.01
CA PRO A 119 21.77 19.69 -0.16
C PRO A 119 22.16 18.97 -1.46
N GLN A 120 23.44 18.57 -1.61
CA GLN A 120 23.90 17.84 -2.78
C GLN A 120 23.32 16.42 -2.81
N PHE A 121 23.35 15.74 -1.67
CA PHE A 121 22.73 14.41 -1.56
C PHE A 121 21.20 14.49 -1.60
N ASP A 122 20.60 15.53 -1.04
CA ASP A 122 19.15 15.75 -1.11
C ASP A 122 18.70 15.90 -2.58
N ALA A 123 19.49 16.58 -3.42
CA ALA A 123 19.22 16.71 -4.84
C ALA A 123 19.31 15.38 -5.62
N GLU A 124 20.13 14.43 -5.15
CA GLU A 124 20.20 13.09 -5.73
C GLU A 124 18.93 12.27 -5.39
N LEU A 125 18.45 12.37 -4.14
CA LEU A 125 17.29 11.57 -3.70
C LEU A 125 16.03 11.79 -4.54
N VAL A 126 15.84 12.96 -5.15
CA VAL A 126 14.66 13.27 -5.95
C VAL A 126 14.73 12.73 -7.38
N LYS A 127 15.89 12.26 -7.82
CA LYS A 127 16.14 11.76 -9.17
C LYS A 127 15.41 10.44 -9.47
N PRO A 128 15.26 10.08 -10.77
CA PRO A 128 14.59 8.84 -11.19
C PRO A 128 15.22 7.57 -10.63
N GLU A 129 16.52 7.53 -10.45
CA GLU A 129 17.27 6.39 -9.90
C GLU A 129 16.90 6.14 -8.45
N TRP A 130 16.57 7.19 -7.70
CA TRP A 130 16.20 7.14 -6.27
C TRP A 130 14.68 7.20 -6.10
N PHE A 131 14.16 8.25 -5.51
CA PHE A 131 12.71 8.33 -5.22
C PHE A 131 11.84 8.69 -6.41
N ASN A 132 12.41 9.31 -7.47
CA ASN A 132 11.65 9.79 -8.63
C ASN A 132 10.48 10.72 -8.22
N SER A 133 10.72 11.58 -7.24
CA SER A 133 9.68 12.37 -6.58
C SER A 133 8.94 13.35 -7.51
N LYS A 134 9.52 13.68 -8.68
CA LYS A 134 8.82 14.44 -9.72
C LYS A 134 7.67 13.70 -10.36
N LYS A 135 7.77 12.37 -10.49
CA LYS A 135 6.71 11.51 -11.08
C LYS A 135 5.82 10.89 -9.99
N VAL A 136 6.42 10.48 -8.89
CA VAL A 136 5.73 9.86 -7.77
C VAL A 136 6.10 10.65 -6.51
N PRO A 137 5.38 11.72 -6.20
CA PRO A 137 5.78 12.65 -5.15
C PRO A 137 5.63 12.09 -3.73
N GLN A 138 4.83 11.04 -3.55
CA GLN A 138 4.52 10.53 -2.23
C GLN A 138 4.79 9.03 -2.09
N ALA A 139 5.28 8.64 -0.92
CA ALA A 139 5.12 7.29 -0.42
C ALA A 139 3.89 7.24 0.49
N THR A 140 3.14 6.14 0.44
CA THR A 140 1.92 5.99 1.23
C THR A 140 1.86 4.65 1.94
N PHE A 141 1.34 4.65 3.16
CA PHE A 141 0.96 3.43 3.86
C PHE A 141 -0.53 3.47 4.20
N GLN A 142 -1.21 2.37 3.96
CA GLN A 142 -2.61 2.19 4.34
C GLN A 142 -2.79 0.88 5.06
N SER A 143 -3.26 0.93 6.30
CA SER A 143 -3.52 -0.29 7.06
C SER A 143 -4.70 -1.07 6.48
N THR A 144 -4.57 -2.38 6.44
CA THR A 144 -5.65 -3.32 6.13
C THR A 144 -6.22 -3.94 7.40
N SER A 145 -5.38 -4.16 8.41
CA SER A 145 -5.79 -4.64 9.73
C SER A 145 -4.83 -4.16 10.80
N ILE A 146 -5.34 -4.05 12.04
CA ILE A 146 -4.54 -3.74 13.23
C ILE A 146 -4.85 -4.82 14.26
N LYS A 147 -3.80 -5.42 14.82
CA LYS A 147 -3.87 -6.47 15.82
C LYS A 147 -3.21 -6.00 17.12
N ALA A 148 -3.89 -6.15 18.24
CA ALA A 148 -3.30 -5.92 19.56
C ALA A 148 -2.45 -7.12 20.00
N LEU A 149 -1.26 -6.84 20.55
CA LEU A 149 -0.34 -7.83 21.13
C LEU A 149 -0.29 -7.75 22.66
N GLY A 150 -0.98 -6.76 23.24
CA GLY A 150 -0.95 -6.46 24.67
C GLY A 150 0.17 -5.50 25.05
N GLY A 151 0.02 -4.88 26.25
CA GLY A 151 1.05 -3.96 26.78
C GLY A 151 1.31 -2.73 25.92
N GLY A 152 0.30 -2.20 25.22
CA GLY A 152 0.47 -1.05 24.33
C GLY A 152 1.15 -1.38 22.99
N LYS A 153 1.36 -2.67 22.68
CA LYS A 153 1.97 -3.12 21.43
C LYS A 153 0.92 -3.58 20.45
N PHE A 154 1.12 -3.22 19.17
CA PHE A 154 0.22 -3.53 18.06
C PHE A 154 1.02 -3.92 16.82
N GLU A 155 0.38 -4.64 15.92
CA GLU A 155 0.84 -4.86 14.55
C GLU A 155 -0.17 -4.24 13.59
N ALA A 156 0.30 -3.35 12.73
CA ALA A 156 -0.48 -2.81 11.62
C ALA A 156 -0.04 -3.48 10.32
N ALA A 157 -0.84 -4.42 9.82
CA ALA A 157 -0.66 -4.95 8.48
C ALA A 157 -1.27 -3.98 7.47
N GLY A 158 -0.60 -3.80 6.33
CA GLY A 158 -1.07 -2.83 5.33
C GLY A 158 -0.26 -2.85 4.05
N LYS A 159 -0.62 -1.94 3.16
CA LYS A 159 0.05 -1.74 1.87
C LYS A 159 0.96 -0.51 1.95
N LEU A 160 2.23 -0.73 1.71
CA LEU A 160 3.24 0.32 1.57
C LEU A 160 3.53 0.53 0.08
N SER A 161 3.31 1.75 -0.40
CA SER A 161 3.61 2.16 -1.76
C SER A 161 4.75 3.16 -1.76
N ILE A 162 5.84 2.84 -2.45
CA ILE A 162 6.97 3.75 -2.67
C ILE A 162 7.35 3.69 -4.14
N LYS A 163 7.58 4.84 -4.76
CA LYS A 163 8.00 4.94 -6.18
C LYS A 163 7.10 4.12 -7.12
N GLY A 164 5.79 4.03 -6.80
CA GLY A 164 4.81 3.27 -7.58
C GLY A 164 4.81 1.76 -7.36
N GLN A 165 5.71 1.22 -6.54
CA GLN A 165 5.71 -0.18 -6.15
C GLN A 165 4.93 -0.38 -4.86
N VAL A 166 4.00 -1.33 -4.84
CA VAL A 166 3.16 -1.64 -3.68
C VAL A 166 3.57 -2.99 -3.10
N ARG A 167 3.78 -3.03 -1.78
CA ARG A 167 4.09 -4.26 -1.04
C ARG A 167 3.22 -4.36 0.20
N ASP A 168 2.87 -5.58 0.57
CA ASP A 168 2.26 -5.86 1.85
C ASP A 168 3.35 -5.87 2.92
N VAL A 169 3.13 -5.13 3.99
CA VAL A 169 4.06 -5.01 5.11
C VAL A 169 3.32 -5.14 6.43
N VAL A 170 4.02 -5.63 7.45
CA VAL A 170 3.56 -5.62 8.84
C VAL A 170 4.45 -4.68 9.63
N VAL A 171 3.84 -3.66 10.20
CA VAL A 171 4.53 -2.61 10.95
C VAL A 171 4.28 -2.82 12.44
N PRO A 172 5.30 -3.14 13.22
CA PRO A 172 5.20 -3.19 14.68
C PRO A 172 5.08 -1.76 15.21
N VAL A 173 4.11 -1.54 16.09
CA VAL A 173 3.81 -0.23 16.68
C VAL A 173 3.69 -0.36 18.17
N THR A 174 4.39 0.50 18.90
CA THR A 174 4.17 0.68 20.34
C THR A 174 3.45 2.00 20.55
N LEU A 175 2.31 1.96 21.23
CA LEU A 175 1.57 3.14 21.65
C LEU A 175 1.90 3.46 23.11
N THR A 176 2.18 4.73 23.35
CA THR A 176 2.29 5.30 24.70
C THR A 176 1.40 6.52 24.80
N GLN A 177 0.83 6.76 25.96
CA GLN A 177 -0.07 7.89 26.17
C GLN A 177 0.37 8.69 27.38
N ALA A 178 0.52 10.00 27.20
CA ALA A 178 0.84 10.94 28.26
C ALA A 178 0.19 12.31 27.97
N ALA A 179 -0.39 12.91 29.00
CA ALA A 179 -0.98 14.26 28.93
C ALA A 179 -1.92 14.48 27.71
N GLY A 180 -2.78 13.49 27.41
CA GLY A 180 -3.74 13.59 26.29
C GLY A 180 -3.13 13.39 24.90
N THR A 181 -1.83 13.12 24.82
CA THR A 181 -1.13 12.81 23.56
C THR A 181 -0.80 11.33 23.51
N THR A 182 -1.16 10.69 22.41
CA THR A 182 -0.78 9.29 22.12
C THR A 182 0.38 9.31 21.12
N THR A 183 1.48 8.66 21.49
CA THR A 183 2.65 8.51 20.63
C THR A 183 2.68 7.10 20.08
N ALA A 184 2.69 6.98 18.77
CA ALA A 184 2.90 5.73 18.05
C ALA A 184 4.35 5.69 17.57
N ALA A 185 5.11 4.70 18.02
CA ALA A 185 6.52 4.53 17.61
C ALA A 185 6.78 3.12 17.13
N GLY A 186 7.68 3.00 16.16
CA GLY A 186 8.07 1.70 15.63
C GLY A 186 9.25 1.79 14.67
N VAL A 187 9.72 0.61 14.27
CA VAL A 187 10.77 0.44 13.27
C VAL A 187 10.31 -0.62 12.29
N VAL A 188 10.39 -0.33 11.00
CA VAL A 188 10.12 -1.29 9.94
C VAL A 188 11.35 -1.41 9.04
N ALA A 189 11.74 -2.65 8.75
CA ALA A 189 12.80 -2.92 7.78
C ALA A 189 12.16 -3.12 6.40
N ILE A 190 12.69 -2.43 5.40
CA ILE A 190 12.30 -2.59 4.00
C ILE A 190 13.53 -2.91 3.16
N LYS A 191 13.30 -3.54 2.01
CA LYS A 191 14.33 -3.74 0.99
C LYS A 191 14.16 -2.69 -0.10
N ARG A 192 15.14 -1.79 -0.28
CA ARG A 192 15.04 -0.67 -1.22
C ARG A 192 14.80 -1.11 -2.67
N LEU A 193 15.38 -2.24 -3.05
CA LEU A 193 15.26 -2.77 -4.41
C LEU A 193 13.85 -3.31 -4.72
N ASP A 194 13.07 -3.70 -3.71
CA ASP A 194 11.68 -4.10 -3.87
C ASP A 194 10.78 -2.92 -4.32
N TYR A 195 11.27 -1.70 -4.13
CA TYR A 195 10.63 -0.45 -4.51
C TYR A 195 11.37 0.28 -5.64
N ASN A 196 12.31 -0.38 -6.31
CA ASN A 196 13.17 0.19 -7.35
C ASN A 196 13.90 1.48 -6.90
N ILE A 197 14.28 1.55 -5.62
CA ILE A 197 15.08 2.65 -5.08
C ILE A 197 16.56 2.31 -5.25
N GLY A 198 17.31 3.17 -5.93
CA GLY A 198 18.69 2.92 -6.34
C GLY A 198 18.75 2.00 -7.56
N ASP A 199 18.21 2.48 -8.68
CA ASP A 199 18.26 1.79 -9.97
C ASP A 199 19.60 2.00 -10.70
N GLY A 200 19.81 1.26 -11.79
CA GLY A 200 21.03 1.34 -12.60
C GLY A 200 22.25 0.85 -11.84
N GLU A 201 23.29 1.65 -11.81
CA GLU A 201 24.56 1.36 -11.11
C GLU A 201 24.41 1.28 -9.57
N TRP A 202 23.37 1.89 -9.02
CA TRP A 202 23.05 1.82 -7.59
C TRP A 202 22.39 0.51 -7.14
N LYS A 203 22.15 -0.43 -8.04
CA LYS A 203 21.65 -1.78 -7.70
C LYS A 203 22.67 -2.62 -6.95
N ASP A 204 23.94 -2.29 -7.07
CA ASP A 204 24.99 -2.99 -6.34
C ASP A 204 24.83 -2.81 -4.83
N THR A 205 24.51 -3.91 -4.15
CA THR A 205 24.27 -3.90 -2.71
C THR A 205 25.55 -3.84 -1.88
N SER A 206 26.71 -3.99 -2.49
CA SER A 206 28.00 -3.74 -1.84
C SER A 206 28.28 -2.25 -1.68
N MET A 207 27.78 -1.43 -2.62
CA MET A 207 27.88 0.03 -2.57
C MET A 207 26.83 0.62 -1.64
N VAL A 208 25.55 0.24 -1.84
CA VAL A 208 24.42 0.68 -1.01
C VAL A 208 23.62 -0.54 -0.59
N ALA A 209 23.59 -0.83 0.70
CA ALA A 209 22.90 -2.00 1.23
C ALA A 209 21.42 -2.02 0.82
N ASN A 210 20.87 -3.23 0.60
CA ASN A 210 19.46 -3.39 0.24
C ASN A 210 18.51 -3.10 1.41
N ASP A 211 18.96 -3.42 2.63
CA ASP A 211 18.14 -3.25 3.84
C ASP A 211 18.17 -1.79 4.31
N VAL A 212 16.99 -1.23 4.50
CA VAL A 212 16.76 0.11 5.03
C VAL A 212 15.84 0.00 6.24
N GLN A 213 16.23 0.59 7.34
CA GLN A 213 15.39 0.71 8.54
C GLN A 213 14.67 2.05 8.53
N VAL A 214 13.36 2.02 8.56
CA VAL A 214 12.52 3.21 8.71
C VAL A 214 12.01 3.26 10.14
N LYS A 215 12.37 4.32 10.86
CA LYS A 215 11.94 4.60 12.24
C LYS A 215 10.90 5.70 12.19
N PHE A 216 9.84 5.54 12.95
CA PHE A 216 8.83 6.58 13.08
C PHE A 216 8.43 6.79 14.52
N LYS A 217 8.11 8.03 14.83
CA LYS A 217 7.48 8.49 16.07
C LYS A 217 6.42 9.50 15.67
N LEU A 218 5.16 9.14 15.83
CA LEU A 218 4.02 9.97 15.42
C LEU A 218 3.19 10.28 16.65
N ALA A 219 2.97 11.55 16.93
CA ALA A 219 2.18 12.02 18.04
C ALA A 219 0.77 12.41 17.58
N PHE A 220 -0.25 11.97 18.30
CA PHE A 220 -1.66 12.22 17.98
C PHE A 220 -2.40 12.73 19.20
N THR A 221 -3.38 13.60 18.99
CA THR A 221 -4.41 13.97 19.98
C THR A 221 -5.75 13.41 19.56
N GLY A 222 -6.64 13.17 20.54
CA GLY A 222 -7.98 12.64 20.27
C GLY A 222 -8.09 11.12 20.17
N VAL A 223 -7.04 10.37 20.51
CA VAL A 223 -7.10 8.91 20.66
C VAL A 223 -7.72 8.57 22.02
N ALA A 224 -8.59 7.56 22.05
CA ALA A 224 -9.16 7.06 23.29
C ALA A 224 -8.07 6.53 24.27
N PRO A 225 -8.32 6.47 25.57
CA PRO A 225 -7.36 5.92 26.54
C PRO A 225 -6.97 4.48 26.23
N LEU A 226 -5.67 4.20 26.37
CA LEU A 226 -5.05 2.89 26.19
C LEU A 226 -5.45 1.90 27.28
#